data_2938f20ad3da4d735f0ebaf62c1cc408
#
_entry.id   2938f20ad3da4d735f0ebaf62c1cc408
#
_cell.length_a   1.000
_cell.length_b   1.000
_cell.length_c   1.000
_cell.angle_alpha   90.00
_cell.angle_beta   90.00
_cell.angle_gamma   90.00
#
_symmetry.space_group_name_H-M   'P 1'
#
loop_
_entity.id
_entity.type
_entity.pdbx_description
1 polymer ?
#
loop_
_entity_poly.entity_id
_entity_poly.type
_entity_poly.pdbx_seq_one_letter_code
_entity_poly.pdbx_strand_id
1 'polypeptide(L)'
;MTQEHHHEELVKGITAQLKPILDKSPQAIYVYLDDTHKACNKKFADLLGYSSAKEWANTEAPLADVAEEYQERGIAAYENASEKMQASSLDVRLTNVKTGKTIKTNVIMVPVAYEGHIFALHFISKL
;
A
#
# COMPACT_ATOMS: atom_id res chain seq x y z
N MET A 1 -13.62 2.03 23.20
CA MET A 1 -12.67 1.70 22.15
C MET A 1 -12.39 2.94 21.33
N THR A 2 -11.12 3.30 21.15
CA THR A 2 -10.75 4.45 20.34
C THR A 2 -10.86 4.10 18.85
N GLN A 3 -10.99 5.12 18.00
CA GLN A 3 -11.04 4.92 16.56
C GLN A 3 -9.72 4.30 16.05
N GLU A 4 -8.59 4.67 16.62
CA GLU A 4 -7.30 4.11 16.28
C GLU A 4 -7.26 2.60 16.57
N HIS A 5 -7.74 2.18 17.73
CA HIS A 5 -7.80 0.75 18.08
C HIS A 5 -8.71 0.00 17.12
N HIS A 6 -9.83 0.61 16.72
CA HIS A 6 -10.74 0.03 15.74
C HIS A 6 -10.04 -0.16 14.39
N HIS A 7 -9.26 0.83 13.94
CA HIS A 7 -8.52 0.73 12.68
C HIS A 7 -7.45 -0.36 12.76
N GLU A 8 -6.77 -0.53 13.90
CA GLU A 8 -5.81 -1.61 14.08
C GLU A 8 -6.46 -2.98 13.93
N GLU A 9 -7.64 -3.16 14.52
CA GLU A 9 -8.39 -4.42 14.39
C GLU A 9 -8.84 -4.67 12.95
N LEU A 10 -9.23 -3.62 12.23
CA LEU A 10 -9.59 -3.73 10.81
C LEU A 10 -8.42 -4.19 9.97
N VAL A 11 -7.23 -3.62 10.18
CA VAL A 11 -6.02 -4.00 9.44
C VAL A 11 -5.67 -5.45 9.71
N LYS A 12 -5.75 -5.90 10.96
CA LYS A 12 -5.50 -7.30 11.31
C LYS A 12 -6.47 -8.23 10.61
N GLY A 13 -7.75 -7.88 10.60
CA GLY A 13 -8.78 -8.71 9.97
C GLY A 13 -8.62 -8.83 8.47
N ILE A 14 -8.44 -7.72 7.77
CA ILE A 14 -8.28 -7.75 6.32
C ILE A 14 -6.97 -8.42 5.92
N THR A 15 -5.90 -8.21 6.69
CA THR A 15 -4.60 -8.86 6.43
C THR A 15 -4.74 -10.38 6.56
N ALA A 16 -5.47 -10.86 7.56
CA ALA A 16 -5.73 -12.29 7.71
C ALA A 16 -6.50 -12.86 6.53
N GLN A 17 -7.52 -12.13 6.03
CA GLN A 17 -8.29 -12.54 4.86
C GLN A 17 -7.44 -12.59 3.59
N LEU A 18 -6.53 -11.64 3.43
CA LEU A 18 -5.70 -11.53 2.24
C LEU A 18 -4.39 -12.32 2.34
N LYS A 19 -4.14 -12.98 3.47
CA LYS A 19 -2.90 -13.70 3.72
C LYS A 19 -2.48 -14.65 2.59
N PRO A 20 -3.38 -15.46 2.01
CA PRO A 20 -2.97 -16.33 0.89
C PRO A 20 -2.39 -15.56 -0.30
N ILE A 21 -2.93 -14.38 -0.60
CA ILE A 21 -2.42 -13.54 -1.69
C ILE A 21 -1.09 -12.89 -1.29
N LEU A 22 -1.04 -12.34 -0.08
CA LEU A 22 0.15 -11.65 0.42
C LEU A 22 1.35 -12.59 0.50
N ASP A 23 1.14 -13.82 0.96
CA ASP A 23 2.22 -14.79 1.16
C ASP A 23 2.67 -15.46 -0.14
N LYS A 24 1.78 -15.65 -1.10
CA LYS A 24 2.04 -16.48 -2.28
C LYS A 24 2.17 -15.73 -3.60
N SER A 25 1.72 -14.47 -3.65
CA SER A 25 1.80 -13.72 -4.89
C SER A 25 3.25 -13.42 -5.28
N PRO A 26 3.60 -13.53 -6.57
CA PRO A 26 4.90 -13.09 -7.06
C PRO A 26 5.02 -11.57 -7.13
N GLN A 27 3.93 -10.84 -6.98
CA GLN A 27 3.92 -9.38 -7.02
C GLN A 27 4.12 -8.77 -5.65
N ALA A 28 4.66 -7.54 -5.63
CA ALA A 28 4.65 -6.70 -4.45
C ALA A 28 3.22 -6.20 -4.23
N ILE A 29 2.72 -6.32 -3.01
CA ILE A 29 1.34 -5.98 -2.67
C ILE A 29 1.33 -5.23 -1.34
N TYR A 30 0.50 -4.16 -1.25
CA TYR A 30 0.19 -3.59 0.04
C TYR A 30 -1.28 -3.18 0.12
N VAL A 31 -1.81 -3.18 1.33
CA VAL A 31 -3.17 -2.75 1.64
C VAL A 31 -3.09 -1.55 2.59
N TYR A 32 -3.88 -0.53 2.30
CA TYR A 32 -3.76 0.78 2.94
C TYR A 32 -5.13 1.31 3.35
N LEU A 33 -5.27 1.67 4.62
CA LEU A 33 -6.42 2.40 5.15
C LEU A 33 -6.05 3.86 5.39
N ASP A 34 -4.95 4.08 6.10
CA ASP A 34 -4.34 5.39 6.32
C ASP A 34 -2.84 5.21 6.57
N ASP A 35 -2.11 6.29 6.78
CA ASP A 35 -0.65 6.27 6.87
C ASP A 35 -0.13 5.36 7.99
N THR A 36 -0.88 5.22 9.07
CA THR A 36 -0.46 4.41 10.23
C THR A 36 -1.17 3.07 10.32
N HIS A 37 -2.11 2.78 9.41
CA HIS A 37 -2.90 1.54 9.40
C HIS A 37 -2.83 0.91 8.02
N LYS A 38 -1.82 0.07 7.83
CA LYS A 38 -1.51 -0.54 6.54
C LYS A 38 -0.69 -1.82 6.75
N ALA A 39 -0.59 -2.62 5.70
CA ALA A 39 0.21 -3.84 5.72
C ALA A 39 0.71 -4.14 4.31
N CYS A 40 1.79 -4.89 4.21
CA CYS A 40 2.32 -5.31 2.92
C CYS A 40 2.87 -6.72 2.98
N ASN A 41 3.20 -7.28 1.81
CA ASN A 41 3.92 -8.54 1.77
C ASN A 41 5.44 -8.29 1.75
N LYS A 42 6.20 -9.37 1.87
CA LYS A 42 7.66 -9.30 1.91
C LYS A 42 8.22 -8.73 0.60
N LYS A 43 7.61 -9.06 -0.53
CA LYS A 43 8.08 -8.59 -1.84
C LYS A 43 8.02 -7.07 -1.96
N PHE A 44 6.99 -6.44 -1.41
CA PHE A 44 6.90 -4.98 -1.41
C PHE A 44 7.97 -4.36 -0.51
N ALA A 45 8.16 -4.90 0.68
CA ALA A 45 9.20 -4.42 1.60
C ALA A 45 10.58 -4.55 0.96
N ASP A 46 10.88 -5.68 0.34
CA ASP A 46 12.15 -5.91 -0.34
C ASP A 46 12.34 -4.93 -1.50
N LEU A 47 11.30 -4.69 -2.28
CA LEU A 47 11.34 -3.77 -3.42
C LEU A 47 11.76 -2.36 -3.00
N LEU A 48 11.25 -1.88 -1.86
CA LEU A 48 11.54 -0.54 -1.36
C LEU A 48 12.74 -0.50 -0.40
N GLY A 49 13.37 -1.64 -0.13
CA GLY A 49 14.58 -1.68 0.71
C GLY A 49 14.33 -1.70 2.20
N TYR A 50 13.11 -2.00 2.63
CA TYR A 50 12.81 -2.19 4.05
C TYR A 50 13.25 -3.57 4.51
N SER A 51 13.64 -3.70 5.77
CA SER A 51 14.12 -4.96 6.31
C SER A 51 13.01 -5.98 6.50
N SER A 52 11.76 -5.53 6.64
CA SER A 52 10.61 -6.41 6.83
C SER A 52 9.31 -5.69 6.47
N ALA A 53 8.25 -6.47 6.25
CA ALA A 53 6.90 -5.92 6.05
C ALA A 53 6.46 -5.11 7.27
N LYS A 54 6.84 -5.54 8.47
CA LYS A 54 6.51 -4.84 9.71
C LYS A 54 7.17 -3.46 9.78
N GLU A 55 8.41 -3.35 9.31
CA GLU A 55 9.11 -2.07 9.28
C GLU A 55 8.37 -1.07 8.41
N TRP A 56 7.95 -1.49 7.20
CA TRP A 56 7.17 -0.61 6.34
C TRP A 56 5.82 -0.25 6.97
N ALA A 57 5.14 -1.23 7.58
CA ALA A 57 3.84 -1.00 8.20
C ALA A 57 3.91 0.05 9.32
N ASN A 58 5.07 0.19 9.95
CA ASN A 58 5.29 1.16 11.02
C ASN A 58 5.75 2.54 10.52
N THR A 59 5.92 2.74 9.22
CA THR A 59 6.25 4.07 8.69
C THR A 59 5.04 5.00 8.81
N GLU A 60 5.30 6.30 8.92
CA GLU A 60 4.24 7.29 9.11
C GLU A 60 3.88 8.06 7.83
N ALA A 61 4.74 8.00 6.83
CA ALA A 61 4.55 8.78 5.60
C ALA A 61 4.93 7.95 4.37
N PRO A 62 4.15 6.91 4.03
CA PRO A 62 4.51 6.04 2.90
C PRO A 62 4.54 6.77 1.55
N LEU A 63 3.83 7.90 1.41
CA LEU A 63 3.88 8.71 0.20
C LEU A 63 5.28 9.28 -0.04
N ALA A 64 6.11 9.41 1.01
CA ALA A 64 7.49 9.87 0.86
C ALA A 64 8.35 8.93 0.00
N ASP A 65 7.95 7.66 -0.11
CA ASP A 65 8.65 6.67 -0.93
C ASP A 65 8.27 6.78 -2.42
N VAL A 66 7.30 7.62 -2.74
CA VAL A 66 6.90 7.92 -4.12
C VAL A 66 7.68 9.15 -4.57
N ALA A 67 8.28 9.10 -5.76
CA ALA A 67 9.00 10.26 -6.31
C ALA A 67 8.05 11.46 -6.36
N GLU A 68 8.54 12.64 -5.96
CA GLU A 68 7.73 13.83 -5.76
C GLU A 68 6.79 14.15 -6.92
N GLU A 69 7.28 14.01 -8.14
CA GLU A 69 6.51 14.31 -9.37
C GLU A 69 5.30 13.40 -9.58
N TYR A 70 5.22 12.26 -8.86
CA TYR A 70 4.13 11.30 -8.97
C TYR A 70 3.19 11.31 -7.76
N GLN A 71 3.52 12.04 -6.70
CA GLN A 71 2.73 12.02 -5.46
C GLN A 71 1.30 12.52 -5.67
N GLU A 72 1.13 13.56 -6.45
CA GLU A 72 -0.20 14.14 -6.72
C GLU A 72 -1.11 13.13 -7.42
N ARG A 73 -0.59 12.38 -8.39
CA ARG A 73 -1.34 11.32 -9.07
C ARG A 73 -1.73 10.19 -8.12
N GLY A 74 -0.82 9.84 -7.22
CA GLY A 74 -1.07 8.82 -6.21
C GLY A 74 -2.18 9.23 -5.26
N ILE A 75 -2.19 10.47 -4.81
CA ILE A 75 -3.22 11.02 -3.95
C ILE A 75 -4.57 11.00 -4.68
N ALA A 76 -4.62 11.44 -5.94
CA ALA A 76 -5.84 11.45 -6.73
C ALA A 76 -6.39 10.03 -6.93
N ALA A 77 -5.53 9.06 -7.21
CA ALA A 77 -5.94 7.66 -7.37
C ALA A 77 -6.51 7.11 -6.07
N TYR A 78 -5.89 7.41 -4.93
CA TYR A 78 -6.37 6.98 -3.63
C TYR A 78 -7.75 7.60 -3.31
N GLU A 79 -7.93 8.88 -3.59
CA GLU A 79 -9.21 9.56 -3.38
C GLU A 79 -10.30 8.93 -4.24
N ASN A 80 -10.01 8.62 -5.51
CA ASN A 80 -10.96 7.95 -6.39
C ASN A 80 -11.32 6.57 -5.88
N ALA A 81 -10.35 5.82 -5.36
CA ALA A 81 -10.61 4.49 -4.80
C ALA A 81 -11.46 4.58 -3.54
N SER A 82 -11.08 5.45 -2.59
CA SER A 82 -11.74 5.53 -1.29
C SER A 82 -13.10 6.21 -1.33
N GLU A 83 -13.27 7.20 -2.20
CA GLU A 83 -14.52 7.99 -2.25
C GLU A 83 -15.48 7.53 -3.35
N LYS A 84 -14.96 7.03 -4.47
CA LYS A 84 -15.76 6.68 -5.64
C LYS A 84 -15.74 5.20 -6.00
N MET A 85 -15.05 4.38 -5.23
CA MET A 85 -14.90 2.94 -5.50
C MET A 85 -14.37 2.66 -6.91
N GLN A 86 -13.42 3.46 -7.37
CA GLN A 86 -12.83 3.32 -8.69
C GLN A 86 -11.43 2.72 -8.60
N ALA A 87 -11.20 1.66 -9.37
CA ALA A 87 -9.86 1.11 -9.54
C ALA A 87 -9.08 1.98 -10.51
N SER A 88 -7.77 1.95 -10.40
CA SER A 88 -6.89 2.71 -11.29
C SER A 88 -5.59 1.96 -11.54
N SER A 89 -4.92 2.33 -12.62
CA SER A 89 -3.59 1.83 -12.97
C SER A 89 -2.75 3.04 -13.34
N LEU A 90 -1.61 3.18 -12.68
CA LEU A 90 -0.72 4.30 -12.98
C LEU A 90 0.74 3.89 -12.90
N ASP A 91 1.56 4.51 -13.74
CA ASP A 91 3.00 4.34 -13.68
C ASP A 91 3.55 5.37 -12.72
N VAL A 92 4.31 4.92 -11.74
CA VAL A 92 4.95 5.80 -10.76
C VAL A 92 6.39 5.35 -10.53
N ARG A 93 7.21 6.26 -10.04
CA ARG A 93 8.55 5.93 -9.60
C ARG A 93 8.55 5.89 -8.08
N LEU A 94 9.02 4.76 -7.56
CA LEU A 94 9.17 4.56 -6.12
C LEU A 94 10.65 4.68 -5.77
N THR A 95 10.94 5.07 -4.54
CA THR A 95 12.31 5.23 -4.06
C THR A 95 12.65 4.08 -3.13
N ASN A 96 13.77 3.40 -3.42
CA ASN A 96 14.32 2.40 -2.51
C ASN A 96 14.99 3.15 -1.35
N VAL A 97 14.49 2.97 -0.15
CA VAL A 97 14.95 3.74 1.01
C VAL A 97 16.37 3.36 1.45
N LYS A 98 16.84 2.19 1.07
CA LYS A 98 18.19 1.71 1.42
C LYS A 98 19.24 2.27 0.48
N THR A 99 18.95 2.34 -0.82
CA THR A 99 19.91 2.75 -1.85
C THR A 99 19.71 4.17 -2.34
N GLY A 100 18.52 4.74 -2.12
CA GLY A 100 18.13 6.03 -2.67
C GLY A 100 17.80 6.02 -4.16
N LYS A 101 17.85 4.86 -4.80
CA LYS A 101 17.56 4.74 -6.23
C LYS A 101 16.06 4.71 -6.49
N THR A 102 15.64 5.27 -7.62
CA THR A 102 14.26 5.20 -8.06
C THR A 102 14.01 3.95 -8.88
N ILE A 103 12.79 3.43 -8.77
CA ILE A 103 12.34 2.21 -9.43
C ILE A 103 11.11 2.57 -10.24
N LYS A 104 11.13 2.25 -11.54
CA LYS A 104 9.95 2.43 -12.41
C LYS A 104 8.99 1.29 -12.15
N THR A 105 7.73 1.63 -11.81
CA THR A 105 6.71 0.63 -11.50
C THR A 105 5.38 1.00 -12.13
N ASN A 106 4.53 -0.01 -12.31
CA ASN A 106 3.11 0.16 -12.55
C ASN A 106 2.39 -0.26 -11.26
N VAL A 107 1.46 0.58 -10.81
CA VAL A 107 0.67 0.31 -9.61
C VAL A 107 -0.80 0.19 -10.01
N ILE A 108 -1.40 -0.95 -9.70
CA ILE A 108 -2.84 -1.14 -9.83
C ILE A 108 -3.42 -0.96 -8.43
N MET A 109 -4.35 -0.02 -8.29
CA MET A 109 -5.00 0.28 -7.02
C MET A 109 -6.46 -0.13 -7.11
N VAL A 110 -6.90 -0.98 -6.19
CA VAL A 110 -8.26 -1.54 -6.17
C VAL A 110 -8.91 -1.23 -4.83
N PRO A 111 -10.10 -0.60 -4.82
CA PRO A 111 -10.83 -0.39 -3.57
C PRO A 111 -11.40 -1.71 -3.08
N VAL A 112 -11.27 -1.99 -1.78
CA VAL A 112 -11.80 -3.17 -1.14
C VAL A 112 -12.62 -2.76 0.08
N ALA A 113 -13.91 -3.08 0.08
CA ALA A 113 -14.77 -2.80 1.23
C ALA A 113 -14.59 -3.90 2.28
N TYR A 114 -14.38 -3.50 3.52
CA TYR A 114 -14.23 -4.41 4.65
C TYR A 114 -14.75 -3.77 5.92
N GLU A 115 -15.75 -4.40 6.54
CA GLU A 115 -16.32 -3.93 7.83
C GLU A 115 -16.70 -2.44 7.81
N GLY A 116 -17.31 -1.98 6.71
CA GLY A 116 -17.77 -0.60 6.58
C GLY A 116 -16.69 0.42 6.23
N HIS A 117 -15.48 -0.04 5.95
CA HIS A 117 -14.36 0.83 5.55
C HIS A 117 -13.87 0.43 4.17
N ILE A 118 -13.24 1.38 3.47
CA ILE A 118 -12.66 1.15 2.16
C ILE A 118 -11.14 1.12 2.29
N PHE A 119 -10.55 -0.01 1.94
CA PHE A 119 -9.10 -0.16 1.87
C PHE A 119 -8.65 -0.02 0.41
N ALA A 120 -7.48 0.55 0.20
CA ALA A 120 -6.86 0.57 -1.11
C ALA A 120 -5.84 -0.58 -1.19
N LEU A 121 -6.13 -1.55 -2.04
CA LEU A 121 -5.25 -2.70 -2.28
C LEU A 121 -4.38 -2.38 -3.49
N HIS A 122 -3.07 -2.45 -3.32
CA HIS A 122 -2.11 -2.06 -4.34
C HIS A 122 -1.34 -3.27 -4.83
N PHE A 123 -1.30 -3.44 -6.16
CA PHE A 123 -0.46 -4.45 -6.82
C PHE A 123 0.62 -3.71 -7.60
N ILE A 124 1.88 -3.95 -7.28
CA ILE A 124 3.01 -3.23 -7.86
C ILE A 124 3.83 -4.17 -8.72
N SER A 125 4.01 -3.78 -9.98
CA SER A 125 4.86 -4.49 -10.93
C SER A 125 6.03 -3.61 -11.32
N LYS A 126 7.23 -4.17 -11.26
CA LYS A 126 8.44 -3.47 -11.70
C LYS A 126 8.45 -3.44 -13.23
N LEU A 127 8.67 -2.27 -13.80
CA LEU A 127 8.76 -2.10 -15.26
C LEU A 127 10.16 -2.36 -15.80
#